data_fea97f01b22272e72c73d96029edae6a
#
_entry.id   fea97f01b22272e72c73d96029edae6a
#
_cell.length_a   1.000
_cell.length_b   1.000
_cell.length_c   1.000
_cell.angle_alpha   90.00
_cell.angle_beta   90.00
_cell.angle_gamma   90.00
#
_symmetry.space_group_name_H-M   'P 1'
#
loop_
_entity.id
_entity.type
_entity.pdbx_description
1 polymer ?
#
loop_
_entity_poly.entity_id
_entity_poly.type
_entity_poly.pdbx_seq_one_letter_code
_entity_poly.pdbx_strand_id
1 'polypeptide(L)'
;MARQKPHLNLVVVGHVNNGKSTLVGRLMVSLGLVDQKTLEELKKLAKEFGFENEYLAYLLDKSLEERKKGLTIDIAAIKVPTKKYEITFLDAPGHRDFIKNMITGSAQSDAAILVVSASKGETEPALGPEGQGREHMLLLRTLGIPQLIIAISKMDTVNYDQKRFEEVKNMVLQLAKQMGYTEKNIKAIIPVAAFNDDENVTKKSPNMPWYNGPTLLEALDLLDQPPRLEDKPLRIPISEVYNIKGVGLVPAGRVESGKLKPGDRVIFLPSKKPNGVVGEVKSIEMHHEKLDEALPGDNIGFNVKGPEAGDIGRGDVVGKLGEPLPKIAEEFTARVYILWHPSMITVGYTPVIHIHTAAVSCKIVEIVSKLDPRTGQEVEKNPQGLKTGDAAIVRFVPTKPLVVERFQDFPGTTLGKFAIRDMNKTIGAGQVIEVKEKKIEVK
;
A
#
# COMPACT_ATOMS: atom_id res chain seq x y z
N MET A 1 -7.68 11.65 -23.96
CA MET A 1 -7.70 13.08 -23.48
C MET A 1 -6.46 13.35 -22.68
N ALA A 2 -5.78 14.47 -22.87
CA ALA A 2 -4.62 14.85 -22.05
C ALA A 2 -5.07 15.00 -20.58
N ARG A 3 -4.33 14.42 -19.63
CA ARG A 3 -4.61 14.55 -18.20
C ARG A 3 -4.56 16.02 -17.80
N GLN A 4 -5.63 16.52 -17.20
CA GLN A 4 -5.67 17.90 -16.72
C GLN A 4 -4.86 18.09 -15.44
N LYS A 5 -4.70 17.05 -14.60
CA LYS A 5 -3.94 17.08 -13.33
C LYS A 5 -3.07 15.82 -13.13
N PRO A 6 -1.95 15.96 -12.43
CA PRO A 6 -1.15 14.80 -12.03
C PRO A 6 -1.96 13.85 -11.14
N HIS A 7 -1.71 12.54 -11.27
CA HIS A 7 -2.36 11.50 -10.49
C HIS A 7 -1.47 11.05 -9.33
N LEU A 8 -2.08 10.83 -8.15
CA LEU A 8 -1.45 10.21 -6.98
C LEU A 8 -2.32 9.08 -6.46
N ASN A 9 -1.66 8.06 -5.95
CA ASN A 9 -2.29 6.97 -5.18
C ASN A 9 -2.01 7.17 -3.70
N LEU A 10 -3.04 7.08 -2.86
CA LEU A 10 -2.95 7.32 -1.45
C LEU A 10 -3.66 6.22 -0.68
N VAL A 11 -2.95 5.54 0.23
CA VAL A 11 -3.54 4.53 1.11
C VAL A 11 -3.95 5.14 2.46
N VAL A 12 -5.10 4.72 2.97
CA VAL A 12 -5.57 5.08 4.30
C VAL A 12 -5.37 3.88 5.23
N VAL A 13 -4.61 4.08 6.28
CA VAL A 13 -4.21 3.02 7.24
C VAL A 13 -4.42 3.47 8.68
N GLY A 14 -4.44 2.52 9.58
CA GLY A 14 -4.64 2.74 11.01
C GLY A 14 -5.31 1.53 11.65
N HIS A 15 -5.40 1.54 12.97
CA HIS A 15 -6.02 0.45 13.72
C HIS A 15 -7.51 0.27 13.34
N VAL A 16 -8.05 -0.92 13.61
CA VAL A 16 -9.49 -1.17 13.46
C VAL A 16 -10.28 -0.14 14.29
N ASN A 17 -11.40 0.31 13.78
CA ASN A 17 -12.30 1.31 14.40
C ASN A 17 -11.69 2.71 14.63
N ASN A 18 -10.51 3.03 14.10
CA ASN A 18 -9.95 4.39 14.20
C ASN A 18 -10.63 5.42 13.27
N GLY A 19 -11.66 5.03 12.55
CA GLY A 19 -12.46 5.94 11.71
C GLY A 19 -11.89 6.19 10.31
N LYS A 20 -11.09 5.26 9.75
CA LYS A 20 -10.54 5.33 8.39
C LYS A 20 -11.61 5.53 7.33
N SER A 21 -12.50 4.56 7.21
CA SER A 21 -13.57 4.56 6.21
C SER A 21 -14.57 5.70 6.46
N THR A 22 -14.82 6.05 7.73
CA THR A 22 -15.63 7.23 8.09
C THR A 22 -15.01 8.53 7.60
N LEU A 23 -13.69 8.70 7.74
CA LEU A 23 -12.96 9.88 7.29
C LEU A 23 -13.04 10.04 5.76
N VAL A 24 -12.81 8.96 5.03
CA VAL A 24 -12.90 8.97 3.55
C VAL A 24 -14.33 9.17 3.11
N GLY A 25 -15.31 8.51 3.73
CA GLY A 25 -16.73 8.70 3.45
C GLY A 25 -17.18 10.14 3.68
N ARG A 26 -16.73 10.79 4.77
CA ARG A 26 -16.98 12.22 5.01
C ARG A 26 -16.39 13.09 3.92
N LEU A 27 -15.15 12.85 3.54
CA LEU A 27 -14.49 13.59 2.46
C LEU A 27 -15.31 13.50 1.15
N MET A 28 -15.80 12.30 0.78
CA MET A 28 -16.64 12.10 -0.41
C MET A 28 -17.95 12.89 -0.33
N VAL A 29 -18.64 12.81 0.80
CA VAL A 29 -19.90 13.54 1.02
C VAL A 29 -19.68 15.05 0.94
N SER A 30 -18.65 15.56 1.61
CA SER A 30 -18.34 16.99 1.66
C SER A 30 -17.91 17.56 0.31
N LEU A 31 -17.35 16.73 -0.57
CA LEU A 31 -17.00 17.10 -1.94
C LEU A 31 -18.15 16.91 -2.94
N GLY A 32 -19.33 16.45 -2.47
CA GLY A 32 -20.48 16.21 -3.35
C GLY A 32 -20.32 15.02 -4.31
N LEU A 33 -19.40 14.08 -3.99
CA LEU A 33 -19.17 12.88 -4.79
C LEU A 33 -20.22 11.79 -4.55
N VAL A 34 -21.11 11.99 -3.58
CA VAL A 34 -22.21 11.07 -3.21
C VAL A 34 -23.52 11.85 -3.27
N ASP A 35 -24.48 11.31 -3.98
CA ASP A 35 -25.82 11.92 -4.05
C ASP A 35 -26.61 11.67 -2.76
N GLN A 36 -27.58 12.58 -2.49
CA GLN A 36 -28.37 12.57 -1.27
C GLN A 36 -29.21 11.29 -1.13
N LYS A 37 -29.71 10.74 -2.22
CA LYS A 37 -30.52 9.51 -2.21
C LYS A 37 -29.72 8.31 -1.76
N THR A 38 -28.51 8.14 -2.31
CA THR A 38 -27.57 7.09 -1.90
C THR A 38 -27.23 7.20 -0.42
N LEU A 39 -26.98 8.43 0.08
CA LEU A 39 -26.67 8.65 1.49
C LEU A 39 -27.83 8.25 2.42
N GLU A 40 -29.08 8.57 2.04
CA GLU A 40 -30.27 8.18 2.79
C GLU A 40 -30.51 6.68 2.78
N GLU A 41 -30.27 6.01 1.65
CA GLU A 41 -30.36 4.54 1.55
C GLU A 41 -29.32 3.87 2.46
N LEU A 42 -28.10 4.37 2.52
CA LEU A 42 -27.05 3.83 3.39
C LEU A 42 -27.35 4.06 4.88
N LYS A 43 -27.93 5.21 5.25
CA LYS A 43 -28.39 5.46 6.63
C LYS A 43 -29.48 4.46 7.06
N LYS A 44 -30.44 4.16 6.18
CA LYS A 44 -31.48 3.16 6.44
C LYS A 44 -30.87 1.77 6.63
N LEU A 45 -29.97 1.38 5.73
CA LEU A 45 -29.30 0.08 5.78
C LEU A 45 -28.43 -0.07 7.06
N ALA A 46 -27.69 0.96 7.44
CA ALA A 46 -26.89 0.97 8.66
C ALA A 46 -27.76 0.79 9.91
N LYS A 47 -28.94 1.43 9.93
CA LYS A 47 -29.92 1.26 10.99
C LYS A 47 -30.48 -0.18 11.05
N GLU A 48 -30.80 -0.77 9.90
CA GLU A 48 -31.28 -2.16 9.81
C GLU A 48 -30.27 -3.17 10.36
N PHE A 49 -28.97 -2.93 10.16
CA PHE A 49 -27.90 -3.79 10.67
C PHE A 49 -27.46 -3.47 12.12
N GLY A 50 -28.03 -2.43 12.75
CA GLY A 50 -27.64 -2.01 14.11
C GLY A 50 -26.33 -1.22 14.19
N PHE A 51 -25.83 -0.72 13.08
CA PHE A 51 -24.59 0.07 12.96
C PHE A 51 -24.88 1.50 12.48
N GLU A 52 -25.84 2.16 13.10
CA GLU A 52 -26.31 3.50 12.69
C GLU A 52 -25.18 4.52 12.51
N ASN A 53 -24.08 4.34 13.25
CA ASN A 53 -22.92 5.20 13.21
C ASN A 53 -21.92 4.88 12.08
N GLU A 54 -22.17 3.86 11.27
CA GLU A 54 -21.20 3.41 10.24
C GLU A 54 -21.66 3.70 8.82
N TYR A 55 -22.75 4.46 8.61
CA TYR A 55 -23.27 4.73 7.27
C TYR A 55 -22.28 5.37 6.32
N LEU A 56 -21.31 6.17 6.83
CA LEU A 56 -20.22 6.74 6.03
C LEU A 56 -19.20 5.69 5.59
N ALA A 57 -18.91 4.70 6.45
CA ALA A 57 -18.05 3.59 6.10
C ALA A 57 -18.67 2.71 5.01
N TYR A 58 -19.99 2.55 5.02
CA TYR A 58 -20.72 1.77 4.01
C TYR A 58 -20.62 2.29 2.59
N LEU A 59 -20.16 3.54 2.39
CA LEU A 59 -19.80 4.06 1.07
C LEU A 59 -18.63 3.29 0.45
N LEU A 60 -17.75 2.73 1.29
CA LEU A 60 -16.53 2.05 0.90
C LEU A 60 -16.68 0.54 0.92
N ASP A 61 -17.56 0.01 1.81
CA ASP A 61 -17.81 -1.41 1.97
C ASP A 61 -18.59 -1.96 0.77
N LYS A 62 -17.91 -2.76 -0.04
CA LYS A 62 -18.46 -3.31 -1.29
C LYS A 62 -19.39 -4.49 -1.08
N SER A 63 -19.16 -5.27 -0.01
CA SER A 63 -19.92 -6.51 0.24
C SER A 63 -20.90 -6.39 1.40
N LEU A 64 -21.98 -7.21 1.36
CA LEU A 64 -22.89 -7.34 2.49
C LEU A 64 -22.21 -7.92 3.74
N GLU A 65 -21.14 -8.70 3.55
CA GLU A 65 -20.38 -9.29 4.63
C GLU A 65 -19.59 -8.21 5.41
N GLU A 66 -18.94 -7.27 4.71
CA GLU A 66 -18.26 -6.13 5.31
C GLU A 66 -19.25 -5.28 6.14
N ARG A 67 -20.38 -4.92 5.55
CA ARG A 67 -21.42 -4.11 6.20
C ARG A 67 -22.00 -4.78 7.44
N LYS A 68 -22.24 -6.11 7.39
CA LYS A 68 -22.75 -6.88 8.53
C LYS A 68 -21.75 -7.04 9.66
N LYS A 69 -20.45 -7.08 9.34
CA LYS A 69 -19.37 -7.22 10.33
C LYS A 69 -18.84 -5.88 10.84
N GLY A 70 -19.13 -4.78 10.14
CA GLY A 70 -18.54 -3.46 10.41
C GLY A 70 -17.01 -3.46 10.24
N LEU A 71 -16.49 -4.27 9.30
CA LEU A 71 -15.05 -4.42 9.04
C LEU A 71 -14.77 -4.39 7.55
N THR A 72 -13.85 -3.53 7.12
CA THR A 72 -13.33 -3.52 5.74
C THR A 72 -12.48 -4.77 5.51
N ILE A 73 -12.79 -5.53 4.48
CA ILE A 73 -12.11 -6.76 4.07
C ILE A 73 -11.29 -6.52 2.80
N ASP A 74 -11.90 -5.91 1.80
CA ASP A 74 -11.31 -5.64 0.51
C ASP A 74 -10.90 -4.16 0.34
N ILE A 75 -9.96 -3.91 -0.59
CA ILE A 75 -9.52 -2.55 -0.90
C ILE A 75 -10.58 -1.84 -1.74
N ALA A 76 -11.08 -0.71 -1.26
CA ALA A 76 -11.88 0.19 -2.06
C ALA A 76 -11.00 1.26 -2.71
N ALA A 77 -11.20 1.50 -4.00
CA ALA A 77 -10.50 2.55 -4.75
C ALA A 77 -11.48 3.67 -5.13
N ILE A 78 -11.17 4.89 -4.72
CA ILE A 78 -12.04 6.04 -4.89
C ILE A 78 -11.24 7.20 -5.47
N LYS A 79 -11.79 7.86 -6.49
CA LYS A 79 -11.20 9.04 -7.12
C LYS A 79 -11.67 10.31 -6.40
N VAL A 80 -10.72 11.09 -5.91
CA VAL A 80 -10.98 12.38 -5.23
C VAL A 80 -10.20 13.48 -5.95
N PRO A 81 -10.87 14.49 -6.51
CA PRO A 81 -10.22 15.64 -7.12
C PRO A 81 -9.79 16.64 -6.03
N THR A 82 -8.56 17.13 -6.13
CA THR A 82 -8.04 18.25 -5.33
C THR A 82 -7.72 19.46 -6.24
N LYS A 83 -7.21 20.55 -5.68
CA LYS A 83 -6.75 21.69 -6.50
C LYS A 83 -5.57 21.29 -7.39
N LYS A 84 -4.63 20.51 -6.86
CA LYS A 84 -3.37 20.14 -7.53
C LYS A 84 -3.40 18.77 -8.20
N TYR A 85 -4.13 17.80 -7.63
CA TYR A 85 -4.07 16.39 -8.02
C TYR A 85 -5.43 15.77 -8.32
N GLU A 86 -5.40 14.67 -9.07
CA GLU A 86 -6.41 13.61 -9.01
C GLU A 86 -5.87 12.50 -8.13
N ILE A 87 -6.53 12.22 -7.00
CA ILE A 87 -6.05 11.25 -6.02
C ILE A 87 -6.94 10.00 -6.05
N THR A 88 -6.33 8.83 -6.20
CA THR A 88 -7.00 7.57 -5.93
C THR A 88 -6.74 7.20 -4.47
N PHE A 89 -7.78 7.23 -3.65
CA PHE A 89 -7.77 6.70 -2.29
C PHE A 89 -7.93 5.19 -2.33
N LEU A 90 -7.07 4.50 -1.61
CA LEU A 90 -7.12 3.07 -1.38
C LEU A 90 -7.43 2.86 0.10
N ASP A 91 -8.68 2.53 0.42
CA ASP A 91 -9.07 2.22 1.80
C ASP A 91 -8.61 0.80 2.14
N ALA A 92 -7.67 0.70 3.05
CA ALA A 92 -7.05 -0.56 3.42
C ALA A 92 -7.65 -1.12 4.72
N PRO A 93 -7.88 -2.45 4.79
CA PRO A 93 -8.38 -3.10 6.00
C PRO A 93 -7.49 -2.79 7.21
N GLY A 94 -8.12 -2.52 8.36
CA GLY A 94 -7.41 -2.30 9.62
C GLY A 94 -7.19 -3.57 10.45
N HIS A 95 -7.85 -4.68 10.13
CA HIS A 95 -7.80 -5.91 10.92
C HIS A 95 -6.60 -6.78 10.54
N ARG A 96 -5.99 -7.46 11.53
CA ARG A 96 -4.81 -8.33 11.35
C ARG A 96 -4.99 -9.41 10.29
N ASP A 97 -6.18 -9.98 10.19
CA ASP A 97 -6.47 -11.06 9.25
C ASP A 97 -6.38 -10.60 7.79
N PHE A 98 -6.54 -9.31 7.53
CA PHE A 98 -6.54 -8.71 6.19
C PHE A 98 -5.26 -7.94 5.85
N ILE A 99 -4.20 -8.13 6.63
CA ILE A 99 -2.91 -7.42 6.44
C ILE A 99 -2.32 -7.62 5.03
N LYS A 100 -2.62 -8.74 4.36
CA LYS A 100 -2.21 -8.98 2.97
C LYS A 100 -2.81 -7.95 2.01
N ASN A 101 -4.07 -7.61 2.21
CA ASN A 101 -4.77 -6.62 1.41
C ASN A 101 -4.22 -5.21 1.70
N MET A 102 -3.93 -4.92 2.98
CA MET A 102 -3.26 -3.68 3.37
C MET A 102 -1.89 -3.53 2.69
N ILE A 103 -1.06 -4.61 2.67
CA ILE A 103 0.24 -4.60 1.97
C ILE A 103 0.05 -4.33 0.48
N THR A 104 -0.94 -4.94 -0.16
CA THR A 104 -1.23 -4.74 -1.59
C THR A 104 -1.64 -3.30 -1.88
N GLY A 105 -2.55 -2.73 -1.08
CA GLY A 105 -2.96 -1.33 -1.22
C GLY A 105 -1.80 -0.37 -1.01
N SER A 106 -1.01 -0.60 0.05
CA SER A 106 0.18 0.20 0.33
C SER A 106 1.22 0.12 -0.78
N ALA A 107 1.46 -1.06 -1.34
CA ALA A 107 2.41 -1.23 -2.45
C ALA A 107 2.02 -0.44 -3.72
N GLN A 108 0.75 -0.06 -3.86
CA GLN A 108 0.25 0.73 -4.98
C GLN A 108 0.20 2.24 -4.69
N SER A 109 0.67 2.69 -3.53
CA SER A 109 0.47 4.06 -3.07
C SER A 109 1.75 4.90 -3.11
N ASP A 110 1.59 6.20 -3.35
CA ASP A 110 2.65 7.23 -3.35
C ASP A 110 2.79 7.92 -1.99
N ALA A 111 1.70 7.92 -1.22
CA ALA A 111 1.62 8.51 0.11
C ALA A 111 0.60 7.76 0.97
N ALA A 112 0.57 8.04 2.27
CA ALA A 112 -0.41 7.44 3.17
C ALA A 112 -1.05 8.47 4.12
N ILE A 113 -2.31 8.20 4.50
CA ILE A 113 -2.94 8.81 5.66
C ILE A 113 -2.93 7.77 6.78
N LEU A 114 -2.25 8.08 7.88
CA LEU A 114 -2.34 7.32 9.11
C LEU A 114 -3.44 7.92 9.99
N VAL A 115 -4.48 7.14 10.25
CA VAL A 115 -5.60 7.55 11.11
C VAL A 115 -5.41 6.98 12.51
N VAL A 116 -5.36 7.86 13.50
CA VAL A 116 -5.18 7.52 14.92
C VAL A 116 -6.30 8.15 15.72
N SER A 117 -7.01 7.35 16.52
CA SER A 117 -8.10 7.86 17.35
C SER A 117 -7.59 8.68 18.53
N ALA A 118 -8.24 9.81 18.84
CA ALA A 118 -8.01 10.59 20.05
C ALA A 118 -8.74 10.00 21.27
N SER A 119 -9.71 9.11 21.07
CA SER A 119 -10.50 8.51 22.14
C SER A 119 -9.61 7.83 23.17
N LYS A 120 -9.87 8.07 24.44
CA LYS A 120 -9.14 7.41 25.53
C LYS A 120 -9.38 5.89 25.50
N GLY A 121 -8.32 5.12 25.63
CA GLY A 121 -8.35 3.65 25.57
C GLY A 121 -8.30 3.06 24.16
N GLU A 122 -8.34 3.87 23.09
CA GLU A 122 -8.16 3.41 21.70
C GLU A 122 -6.74 3.74 21.17
N THR A 123 -6.18 4.89 21.55
CA THR A 123 -4.88 5.37 21.07
C THR A 123 -3.73 4.47 21.52
N GLU A 124 -3.68 4.19 22.82
CA GLU A 124 -2.59 3.48 23.46
C GLU A 124 -2.44 2.04 22.93
N PRO A 125 -3.51 1.23 22.81
CA PRO A 125 -3.44 -0.09 22.17
C PRO A 125 -3.04 -0.02 20.70
N ALA A 126 -3.51 0.99 19.96
CA ALA A 126 -3.24 1.13 18.52
C ALA A 126 -1.77 1.41 18.22
N LEU A 127 -1.08 2.17 19.08
CA LEU A 127 0.32 2.58 18.92
C LEU A 127 1.30 1.73 19.74
N GLY A 128 0.80 0.88 20.61
CA GLY A 128 1.60 0.00 21.46
C GLY A 128 2.38 -1.08 20.68
N PRO A 129 3.20 -1.89 21.37
CA PRO A 129 4.05 -2.91 20.73
C PRO A 129 3.30 -3.91 19.85
N GLU A 130 2.07 -4.27 20.22
CA GLU A 130 1.19 -5.19 19.49
C GLU A 130 0.14 -4.45 18.64
N GLY A 131 0.22 -3.13 18.57
CA GLY A 131 -0.76 -2.27 17.91
C GLY A 131 -0.64 -2.30 16.38
N GLN A 132 -1.79 -2.37 15.71
CA GLN A 132 -1.84 -2.36 14.24
C GLN A 132 -1.41 -1.02 13.64
N GLY A 133 -1.63 0.11 14.33
CA GLY A 133 -1.13 1.41 13.89
C GLY A 133 0.40 1.44 13.79
N ARG A 134 1.07 0.79 14.77
CA ARG A 134 2.52 0.59 14.75
C ARG A 134 2.96 -0.31 13.60
N GLU A 135 2.31 -1.46 13.41
CA GLU A 135 2.62 -2.39 12.31
C GLU A 135 2.40 -1.74 10.95
N HIS A 136 1.30 -1.01 10.77
CA HIS A 136 1.01 -0.31 9.53
C HIS A 136 2.07 0.75 9.21
N MET A 137 2.47 1.57 10.19
CA MET A 137 3.52 2.59 9.98
C MET A 137 4.84 1.95 9.55
N LEU A 138 5.18 0.82 10.16
CA LEU A 138 6.35 0.03 9.82
C LEU A 138 6.29 -0.52 8.40
N LEU A 139 5.15 -1.12 8.01
CA LEU A 139 4.92 -1.64 6.67
C LEU A 139 4.98 -0.53 5.61
N LEU A 140 4.37 0.62 5.85
CA LEU A 140 4.46 1.77 4.96
C LEU A 140 5.91 2.18 4.70
N ARG A 141 6.71 2.26 5.77
CA ARG A 141 8.14 2.61 5.66
C ARG A 141 8.92 1.56 4.87
N THR A 142 8.66 0.29 5.15
CA THR A 142 9.28 -0.87 4.48
C THR A 142 8.95 -0.91 2.99
N LEU A 143 7.67 -0.69 2.65
CA LEU A 143 7.19 -0.65 1.27
C LEU A 143 7.61 0.64 0.53
N GLY A 144 8.32 1.53 1.21
CA GLY A 144 8.91 2.72 0.60
C GLY A 144 7.96 3.88 0.39
N ILE A 145 6.88 3.96 1.16
CA ILE A 145 5.99 5.11 1.17
C ILE A 145 6.63 6.24 1.98
N PRO A 146 7.11 7.30 1.31
CA PRO A 146 7.93 8.30 1.98
C PRO A 146 7.12 9.40 2.66
N GLN A 147 5.83 9.56 2.34
CA GLN A 147 5.03 10.71 2.73
C GLN A 147 3.81 10.28 3.54
N LEU A 148 3.64 10.91 4.69
CA LEU A 148 2.54 10.70 5.61
C LEU A 148 1.74 11.98 5.85
N ILE A 149 0.42 11.85 5.86
CA ILE A 149 -0.50 12.74 6.55
C ILE A 149 -1.02 11.98 7.76
N ILE A 150 -1.01 12.58 8.93
CA ILE A 150 -1.51 11.98 10.17
C ILE A 150 -2.84 12.64 10.51
N ALA A 151 -3.92 11.89 10.54
CA ALA A 151 -5.23 12.34 10.96
C ALA A 151 -5.52 11.82 12.38
N ILE A 152 -5.59 12.72 13.36
CA ILE A 152 -6.00 12.40 14.72
C ILE A 152 -7.52 12.54 14.77
N SER A 153 -8.20 11.40 14.69
CA SER A 153 -9.64 11.27 14.51
C SER A 153 -10.41 11.25 15.83
N LYS A 154 -11.74 11.35 15.73
CA LYS A 154 -12.67 11.29 16.87
C LYS A 154 -12.41 12.38 17.92
N MET A 155 -12.02 13.59 17.49
CA MET A 155 -11.80 14.71 18.40
C MET A 155 -13.08 15.13 19.16
N ASP A 156 -14.25 14.84 18.58
CA ASP A 156 -15.56 15.01 19.21
C ASP A 156 -15.71 14.18 20.50
N THR A 157 -15.17 12.98 20.54
CA THR A 157 -15.24 12.08 21.72
C THR A 157 -14.43 12.56 22.92
N VAL A 158 -13.52 13.50 22.70
CA VAL A 158 -12.67 14.13 23.72
C VAL A 158 -12.96 15.62 23.85
N ASN A 159 -14.15 16.07 23.45
CA ASN A 159 -14.59 17.47 23.52
C ASN A 159 -13.63 18.44 22.83
N TYR A 160 -13.01 18.01 21.72
CA TYR A 160 -12.08 18.83 20.94
C TYR A 160 -10.88 19.37 21.74
N ASP A 161 -10.47 18.64 22.79
CA ASP A 161 -9.43 19.06 23.71
C ASP A 161 -8.06 19.15 23.07
N GLN A 162 -7.48 20.36 23.08
CA GLN A 162 -6.15 20.62 22.54
C GLN A 162 -5.05 19.82 23.25
N LYS A 163 -5.15 19.62 24.56
CA LYS A 163 -4.15 18.86 25.33
C LYS A 163 -4.12 17.42 24.88
N ARG A 164 -5.30 16.80 24.69
CA ARG A 164 -5.39 15.43 24.20
C ARG A 164 -4.82 15.31 22.77
N PHE A 165 -5.10 16.26 21.90
CA PHE A 165 -4.50 16.30 20.57
C PHE A 165 -2.96 16.32 20.65
N GLU A 166 -2.36 17.19 21.46
CA GLU A 166 -0.91 17.28 21.58
C GLU A 166 -0.29 16.00 22.20
N GLU A 167 -0.97 15.36 23.17
CA GLU A 167 -0.55 14.05 23.71
C GLU A 167 -0.48 12.99 22.60
N VAL A 168 -1.55 12.79 21.85
CA VAL A 168 -1.61 11.80 20.78
C VAL A 168 -0.61 12.12 19.67
N LYS A 169 -0.50 13.38 19.27
CA LYS A 169 0.49 13.86 18.29
C LYS A 169 1.91 13.50 18.72
N ASN A 170 2.28 13.74 19.97
CA ASN A 170 3.61 13.42 20.49
C ASN A 170 3.87 11.91 20.48
N MET A 171 2.89 11.08 20.85
CA MET A 171 3.00 9.61 20.79
C MET A 171 3.24 9.15 19.35
N VAL A 172 2.48 9.67 18.39
CA VAL A 172 2.61 9.30 16.98
C VAL A 172 3.95 9.77 16.41
N LEU A 173 4.40 11.00 16.72
CA LEU A 173 5.70 11.51 16.26
C LEU A 173 6.87 10.70 16.82
N GLN A 174 6.81 10.33 18.10
CA GLN A 174 7.82 9.47 18.71
C GLN A 174 7.90 8.11 18.04
N LEU A 175 6.74 7.49 17.74
CA LEU A 175 6.66 6.25 17.04
C LEU A 175 7.17 6.38 15.59
N ALA A 176 6.78 7.42 14.86
CA ALA A 176 7.24 7.70 13.50
C ALA A 176 8.77 7.81 13.43
N LYS A 177 9.37 8.52 14.41
CA LYS A 177 10.84 8.62 14.52
C LYS A 177 11.50 7.25 14.76
N GLN A 178 10.91 6.41 15.62
CA GLN A 178 11.40 5.04 15.84
C GLN A 178 11.33 4.19 14.56
N MET A 179 10.34 4.42 13.70
CA MET A 179 10.17 3.74 12.41
C MET A 179 11.01 4.37 11.28
N GLY A 180 11.85 5.36 11.58
CA GLY A 180 12.75 6.00 10.62
C GLY A 180 12.10 7.07 9.73
N TYR A 181 10.92 7.59 10.10
CA TYR A 181 10.37 8.78 9.49
C TYR A 181 11.02 10.04 10.08
N THR A 182 11.21 11.02 9.22
CA THR A 182 11.71 12.36 9.60
C THR A 182 10.56 13.38 9.46
N GLU A 183 10.76 14.58 9.98
CA GLU A 183 9.79 15.68 9.83
C GLU A 183 9.45 15.97 8.36
N LYS A 184 10.40 15.82 7.44
CA LYS A 184 10.18 16.00 5.99
C LYS A 184 9.19 15.00 5.40
N ASN A 185 9.05 13.84 6.03
CA ASN A 185 8.15 12.79 5.60
C ASN A 185 6.70 13.08 6.03
N ILE A 186 6.48 13.81 7.12
CA ILE A 186 5.17 14.11 7.68
C ILE A 186 4.70 15.46 7.14
N LYS A 187 3.72 15.44 6.23
CA LYS A 187 3.23 16.63 5.53
C LYS A 187 2.26 17.47 6.38
N ALA A 188 1.46 16.81 7.20
CA ALA A 188 0.55 17.46 8.13
C ALA A 188 0.13 16.51 9.25
N ILE A 189 -0.25 17.08 10.41
CA ILE A 189 -0.91 16.37 11.50
C ILE A 189 -2.18 17.15 11.84
N ILE A 190 -3.34 16.53 11.65
CA ILE A 190 -4.63 17.19 11.56
C ILE A 190 -5.58 16.60 12.60
N PRO A 191 -6.13 17.40 13.53
CA PRO A 191 -7.23 16.97 14.38
C PRO A 191 -8.53 16.98 13.56
N VAL A 192 -9.24 15.85 13.51
CA VAL A 192 -10.46 15.70 12.72
C VAL A 192 -11.59 15.09 13.54
N ALA A 193 -12.83 15.51 13.25
CA ALA A 193 -14.05 14.83 13.68
C ALA A 193 -14.97 14.69 12.46
N ALA A 194 -14.97 13.51 11.85
CA ALA A 194 -15.60 13.26 10.57
C ALA A 194 -16.99 12.64 10.67
N PHE A 195 -17.40 12.17 11.86
CA PHE A 195 -18.64 11.41 11.99
C PHE A 195 -19.89 12.32 11.91
N ASN A 196 -20.01 13.29 12.79
CA ASN A 196 -21.20 14.15 12.86
C ASN A 196 -21.13 15.30 11.84
N ASP A 197 -19.95 15.89 11.64
CA ASP A 197 -19.76 17.06 10.78
C ASP A 197 -18.42 16.99 10.04
N ASP A 198 -18.16 17.99 9.22
CA ASP A 198 -16.94 18.19 8.43
C ASP A 198 -15.94 19.06 9.24
N GLU A 199 -15.40 18.46 10.31
CA GLU A 199 -14.48 19.12 11.21
C GLU A 199 -13.02 18.91 10.78
N ASN A 200 -12.43 19.91 10.14
CA ASN A 200 -11.08 19.88 9.54
C ASN A 200 -10.89 18.84 8.43
N VAL A 201 -11.94 18.30 7.85
CA VAL A 201 -11.85 17.42 6.66
C VAL A 201 -11.75 18.26 5.39
N THR A 202 -12.79 19.05 5.06
CA THR A 202 -12.75 20.03 3.95
C THR A 202 -12.88 21.48 4.41
N LYS A 203 -13.44 21.69 5.61
CA LYS A 203 -13.65 22.99 6.23
C LYS A 203 -12.95 23.08 7.58
N LYS A 204 -12.56 24.29 7.96
CA LYS A 204 -12.02 24.54 9.31
C LYS A 204 -13.08 24.28 10.35
N SER A 205 -12.66 23.59 11.42
CA SER A 205 -13.53 23.31 12.56
C SER A 205 -13.78 24.56 13.41
N PRO A 206 -15.04 24.92 13.68
CA PRO A 206 -15.36 25.97 14.65
C PRO A 206 -15.08 25.54 16.10
N ASN A 207 -15.07 24.21 16.36
CA ASN A 207 -14.85 23.65 17.68
C ASN A 207 -13.36 23.50 18.04
N MET A 208 -12.46 23.66 17.06
CA MET A 208 -11.01 23.58 17.22
C MET A 208 -10.33 24.89 16.77
N PRO A 209 -10.70 26.08 17.34
CA PRO A 209 -10.13 27.37 16.93
C PRO A 209 -8.63 27.48 17.22
N TRP A 210 -8.10 26.64 18.11
CA TRP A 210 -6.69 26.53 18.43
C TRP A 210 -5.84 25.88 17.32
N TYR A 211 -6.49 25.20 16.35
CA TYR A 211 -5.78 24.55 15.25
C TYR A 211 -5.69 25.47 14.02
N ASN A 212 -4.47 25.91 13.69
CA ASN A 212 -4.18 26.80 12.57
C ASN A 212 -3.60 26.09 11.33
N GLY A 213 -3.41 24.75 11.40
CA GLY A 213 -2.89 23.95 10.29
C GLY A 213 -3.88 23.74 9.13
N PRO A 214 -3.52 23.00 8.08
CA PRO A 214 -4.40 22.72 6.95
C PRO A 214 -5.57 21.80 7.33
N THR A 215 -6.68 21.87 6.57
CA THR A 215 -7.68 20.79 6.54
C THR A 215 -7.10 19.55 5.87
N LEU A 216 -7.78 18.39 5.97
CA LEU A 216 -7.34 17.19 5.28
C LEU A 216 -7.25 17.42 3.76
N LEU A 217 -8.27 18.06 3.17
CA LEU A 217 -8.29 18.36 1.73
C LEU A 217 -7.13 19.26 1.32
N GLU A 218 -6.82 20.30 2.11
CA GLU A 218 -5.67 21.18 1.86
C GLU A 218 -4.33 20.44 2.01
N ALA A 219 -4.23 19.53 2.99
CA ALA A 219 -3.02 18.74 3.21
C ALA A 219 -2.71 17.76 2.08
N LEU A 220 -3.72 17.30 1.34
CA LEU A 220 -3.51 16.48 0.13
C LEU A 220 -2.71 17.23 -0.95
N ASP A 221 -2.87 18.53 -1.05
CA ASP A 221 -2.12 19.36 -2.00
C ASP A 221 -0.67 19.66 -1.56
N LEU A 222 -0.30 19.33 -0.31
CA LEU A 222 1.08 19.39 0.20
C LEU A 222 1.92 18.15 -0.17
N LEU A 223 1.28 17.12 -0.70
CA LEU A 223 1.99 15.93 -1.16
C LEU A 223 2.86 16.25 -2.39
N ASP A 224 4.00 15.56 -2.49
CA ASP A 224 4.86 15.62 -3.66
C ASP A 224 4.62 14.42 -4.56
N GLN A 225 4.58 14.64 -5.86
CA GLN A 225 4.54 13.58 -6.83
C GLN A 225 5.91 12.89 -6.87
N PRO A 226 6.00 11.56 -6.65
CA PRO A 226 7.27 10.87 -6.77
C PRO A 226 7.78 10.88 -8.23
N PRO A 227 9.11 10.79 -8.45
CA PRO A 227 9.69 10.64 -9.77
C PRO A 227 9.04 9.46 -10.51
N ARG A 228 8.69 9.65 -11.77
CA ARG A 228 8.11 8.63 -12.64
C ARG A 228 9.19 8.02 -13.51
N LEU A 229 9.29 6.68 -13.53
CA LEU A 229 10.31 5.93 -14.30
C LEU A 229 9.81 5.61 -15.70
N GLU A 230 9.50 6.64 -16.50
CA GLU A 230 8.92 6.48 -17.85
C GLU A 230 9.89 5.86 -18.86
N ASP A 231 11.19 6.12 -18.71
CA ASP A 231 12.26 5.66 -19.62
C ASP A 231 12.85 4.30 -19.21
N LYS A 232 12.32 3.68 -18.16
CA LYS A 232 12.71 2.33 -17.74
C LYS A 232 11.84 1.28 -18.45
N PRO A 233 12.29 0.02 -18.51
CA PRO A 233 11.47 -1.07 -19.03
C PRO A 233 10.14 -1.20 -18.30
N LEU A 234 9.10 -1.61 -19.03
CA LEU A 234 7.76 -1.75 -18.48
C LEU A 234 7.72 -2.77 -17.34
N ARG A 235 7.13 -2.38 -16.21
CA ARG A 235 6.85 -3.23 -15.04
C ARG A 235 5.49 -2.91 -14.46
N ILE A 236 4.58 -3.90 -14.49
CA ILE A 236 3.25 -3.79 -13.88
C ILE A 236 3.02 -5.05 -13.03
N PRO A 237 3.22 -4.99 -11.72
CA PRO A 237 2.81 -6.06 -10.81
C PRO A 237 1.29 -6.21 -10.82
N ILE A 238 0.80 -7.43 -11.06
CA ILE A 238 -0.62 -7.73 -11.14
C ILE A 238 -1.18 -7.96 -9.73
N SER A 239 -2.16 -7.16 -9.37
CA SER A 239 -2.89 -7.28 -8.10
C SER A 239 -4.09 -8.21 -8.21
N GLU A 240 -4.80 -8.16 -9.34
CA GLU A 240 -6.01 -8.97 -9.61
C GLU A 240 -6.15 -9.26 -11.09
N VAL A 241 -6.92 -10.30 -11.41
CA VAL A 241 -7.31 -10.65 -12.80
C VAL A 241 -8.80 -10.89 -12.83
N TYR A 242 -9.50 -10.09 -13.61
CA TYR A 242 -10.94 -10.24 -13.83
C TYR A 242 -11.21 -10.96 -15.15
N ASN A 243 -12.24 -11.81 -15.17
CA ASN A 243 -12.77 -12.38 -16.40
C ASN A 243 -14.16 -11.78 -16.65
N ILE A 244 -14.23 -10.81 -17.56
CA ILE A 244 -15.43 -10.02 -17.82
C ILE A 244 -16.13 -10.56 -19.06
N LYS A 245 -17.41 -10.97 -18.90
CA LYS A 245 -18.22 -11.49 -19.99
C LYS A 245 -18.30 -10.47 -21.15
N GLY A 246 -17.93 -10.89 -22.35
CA GLY A 246 -17.93 -10.04 -23.54
C GLY A 246 -16.66 -9.20 -23.75
N VAL A 247 -15.79 -9.09 -22.71
CA VAL A 247 -14.51 -8.37 -22.79
C VAL A 247 -13.34 -9.34 -22.78
N GLY A 248 -13.37 -10.36 -21.91
CA GLY A 248 -12.28 -11.31 -21.69
C GLY A 248 -11.48 -11.04 -20.43
N LEU A 249 -10.19 -11.39 -20.44
CA LEU A 249 -9.32 -11.18 -19.29
C LEU A 249 -8.89 -9.73 -19.17
N VAL A 250 -9.00 -9.21 -17.96
CA VAL A 250 -8.63 -7.85 -17.57
C VAL A 250 -7.74 -7.93 -16.31
N PRO A 251 -6.42 -8.12 -16.48
CA PRO A 251 -5.48 -7.94 -15.38
C PRO A 251 -5.48 -6.48 -14.91
N ALA A 252 -5.35 -6.29 -13.59
CA ALA A 252 -5.27 -5.00 -12.95
C ALA A 252 -3.99 -4.87 -12.14
N GLY A 253 -3.35 -3.72 -12.21
CA GLY A 253 -2.13 -3.43 -11.48
C GLY A 253 -1.68 -1.99 -11.60
N ARG A 254 -0.64 -1.63 -10.85
CA ARG A 254 0.01 -0.33 -10.95
C ARG A 254 1.16 -0.39 -11.94
N VAL A 255 1.25 0.59 -12.82
CA VAL A 255 2.45 0.81 -13.63
C VAL A 255 3.57 1.33 -12.72
N GLU A 256 4.57 0.50 -12.47
CA GLU A 256 5.74 0.88 -11.65
C GLU A 256 6.81 1.60 -12.50
N SER A 257 6.97 1.18 -13.74
CA SER A 257 7.92 1.78 -14.70
C SER A 257 7.50 1.52 -16.14
N GLY A 258 8.06 2.30 -17.07
CA GLY A 258 7.77 2.18 -18.51
C GLY A 258 6.39 2.70 -18.87
N LYS A 259 5.96 2.44 -20.10
CA LYS A 259 4.68 2.91 -20.67
C LYS A 259 3.97 1.77 -21.35
N LEU A 260 2.64 1.71 -21.19
CA LEU A 260 1.80 0.71 -21.86
C LEU A 260 0.81 1.39 -22.78
N LYS A 261 0.69 0.86 -24.01
CA LYS A 261 -0.28 1.31 -25.01
C LYS A 261 -1.14 0.16 -25.52
N PRO A 262 -2.38 0.42 -25.98
CA PRO A 262 -3.10 -0.56 -26.81
C PRO A 262 -2.26 -0.97 -28.03
N GLY A 263 -2.26 -2.28 -28.33
CA GLY A 263 -1.42 -2.89 -29.38
C GLY A 263 -0.06 -3.39 -28.89
N ASP A 264 0.39 -3.02 -27.69
CA ASP A 264 1.64 -3.54 -27.14
C ASP A 264 1.56 -5.05 -26.90
N ARG A 265 2.63 -5.75 -27.24
CA ARG A 265 2.83 -7.16 -26.90
C ARG A 265 3.55 -7.25 -25.56
N VAL A 266 2.93 -7.94 -24.63
CA VAL A 266 3.41 -8.06 -23.26
C VAL A 266 3.60 -9.52 -22.85
N ILE A 267 4.41 -9.73 -21.81
CA ILE A 267 4.62 -11.03 -21.19
C ILE A 267 4.33 -10.93 -19.69
N PHE A 268 3.67 -11.95 -19.16
CA PHE A 268 3.39 -12.10 -17.72
C PHE A 268 4.38 -13.11 -17.15
N LEU A 269 5.12 -12.71 -16.12
CA LEU A 269 6.13 -13.52 -15.44
C LEU A 269 5.93 -13.45 -13.91
N PRO A 270 6.12 -14.55 -13.18
CA PRO A 270 6.53 -15.86 -13.69
C PRO A 270 5.42 -16.66 -14.37
N SER A 271 4.13 -16.30 -14.18
CA SER A 271 2.93 -16.98 -14.64
C SER A 271 2.83 -18.47 -14.25
N LYS A 272 1.78 -19.16 -14.65
CA LYS A 272 1.68 -20.62 -14.45
C LYS A 272 2.42 -21.43 -15.53
N LYS A 273 2.82 -20.80 -16.62
CA LYS A 273 3.59 -21.44 -17.69
C LYS A 273 5.08 -21.18 -17.53
N PRO A 274 5.96 -22.17 -17.69
CA PRO A 274 7.39 -22.07 -17.36
C PRO A 274 8.16 -20.90 -18.02
N ASN A 275 7.74 -20.51 -19.23
CA ASN A 275 8.40 -19.46 -20.02
C ASN A 275 7.57 -18.16 -20.10
N GLY A 276 6.62 -18.02 -19.19
CA GLY A 276 5.70 -16.88 -19.20
C GLY A 276 4.52 -17.05 -20.17
N VAL A 277 3.62 -16.09 -20.12
CA VAL A 277 2.44 -16.04 -21.00
C VAL A 277 2.44 -14.71 -21.74
N VAL A 278 2.41 -14.79 -23.07
CA VAL A 278 2.40 -13.63 -23.96
C VAL A 278 0.97 -13.21 -24.26
N GLY A 279 0.72 -11.91 -24.32
CA GLY A 279 -0.56 -11.34 -24.69
C GLY A 279 -0.39 -10.04 -25.48
N GLU A 280 -1.49 -9.61 -26.10
CA GLU A 280 -1.60 -8.34 -26.80
C GLU A 280 -2.63 -7.45 -26.07
N VAL A 281 -2.23 -6.24 -25.72
CA VAL A 281 -3.09 -5.26 -25.04
C VAL A 281 -4.12 -4.73 -26.03
N LYS A 282 -5.42 -4.83 -25.70
CA LYS A 282 -6.52 -4.35 -26.56
C LYS A 282 -7.04 -2.99 -26.14
N SER A 283 -7.18 -2.77 -24.85
CA SER A 283 -7.61 -1.50 -24.28
C SER A 283 -7.05 -1.33 -22.87
N ILE A 284 -6.96 -0.09 -22.43
CA ILE A 284 -6.51 0.27 -21.09
C ILE A 284 -7.57 1.19 -20.49
N GLU A 285 -7.91 0.95 -19.22
CA GLU A 285 -8.88 1.77 -18.49
C GLU A 285 -8.36 2.10 -17.08
N MET A 286 -8.68 3.30 -16.63
CA MET A 286 -8.50 3.76 -15.26
C MET A 286 -9.77 4.48 -14.83
N HIS A 287 -10.37 4.06 -13.69
CA HIS A 287 -11.65 4.63 -13.21
C HIS A 287 -12.77 4.64 -14.26
N HIS A 288 -12.90 3.57 -15.05
CA HIS A 288 -13.87 3.42 -16.17
C HIS A 288 -13.65 4.40 -17.33
N GLU A 289 -12.54 5.12 -17.36
CA GLU A 289 -12.13 5.96 -18.49
C GLU A 289 -11.05 5.27 -19.31
N LYS A 290 -11.22 5.23 -20.64
CA LYS A 290 -10.22 4.68 -21.55
C LYS A 290 -9.00 5.57 -21.63
N LEU A 291 -7.82 4.93 -21.62
CA LEU A 291 -6.53 5.57 -21.78
C LEU A 291 -5.89 5.16 -23.10
N ASP A 292 -5.29 6.14 -23.81
CA ASP A 292 -4.47 5.91 -24.99
C ASP A 292 -3.07 5.43 -24.61
N GLU A 293 -2.61 5.75 -23.38
CA GLU A 293 -1.34 5.36 -22.81
C GLU A 293 -1.43 5.35 -21.28
N ALA A 294 -0.86 4.32 -20.65
CA ALA A 294 -0.68 4.26 -19.20
C ALA A 294 0.77 4.60 -18.83
N LEU A 295 0.92 5.41 -17.79
CA LEU A 295 2.20 5.95 -17.31
C LEU A 295 2.52 5.44 -15.89
N PRO A 296 3.80 5.47 -15.46
CA PRO A 296 4.17 5.09 -14.11
C PRO A 296 3.33 5.82 -13.05
N GLY A 297 2.82 5.07 -12.10
CA GLY A 297 1.92 5.51 -11.04
C GLY A 297 0.44 5.31 -11.33
N ASP A 298 0.06 4.96 -12.55
CA ASP A 298 -1.34 4.67 -12.86
C ASP A 298 -1.75 3.29 -12.32
N ASN A 299 -2.91 3.24 -11.69
CA ASN A 299 -3.59 1.99 -11.37
C ASN A 299 -4.58 1.69 -12.50
N ILE A 300 -4.27 0.69 -13.29
CA ILE A 300 -5.01 0.36 -14.51
C ILE A 300 -5.59 -1.05 -14.50
N GLY A 301 -6.71 -1.21 -15.21
CA GLY A 301 -7.15 -2.48 -15.78
C GLY A 301 -6.90 -2.45 -17.28
N PHE A 302 -6.42 -3.52 -17.85
CA PHE A 302 -6.21 -3.59 -19.30
C PHE A 302 -6.69 -4.91 -19.87
N ASN A 303 -7.46 -4.84 -20.96
CA ASN A 303 -7.90 -6.03 -21.66
C ASN A 303 -6.73 -6.62 -22.45
N VAL A 304 -6.51 -7.93 -22.30
CA VAL A 304 -5.42 -8.64 -22.96
C VAL A 304 -5.96 -9.86 -23.70
N LYS A 305 -5.52 -10.03 -24.97
CA LYS A 305 -5.78 -11.21 -25.81
C LYS A 305 -4.55 -12.13 -25.79
N GLY A 306 -4.76 -13.42 -25.66
CA GLY A 306 -3.71 -14.44 -25.67
C GLY A 306 -3.72 -15.33 -24.43
N PRO A 307 -3.62 -14.79 -23.21
CA PRO A 307 -3.75 -15.57 -22.00
C PRO A 307 -5.14 -16.20 -21.85
N GLU A 308 -5.19 -17.41 -21.28
CA GLU A 308 -6.43 -18.07 -20.88
C GLU A 308 -6.71 -17.85 -19.39
N ALA A 309 -7.97 -18.10 -18.99
CA ALA A 309 -8.35 -17.98 -17.60
C ALA A 309 -7.51 -18.91 -16.70
N GLY A 310 -6.81 -18.31 -15.74
CA GLY A 310 -5.94 -19.03 -14.81
C GLY A 310 -4.48 -19.16 -15.24
N ASP A 311 -4.08 -18.73 -16.45
CA ASP A 311 -2.67 -18.67 -16.88
C ASP A 311 -1.89 -17.62 -16.12
N ILE A 312 -2.53 -16.49 -15.82
CA ILE A 312 -1.97 -15.31 -15.16
C ILE A 312 -2.70 -15.02 -13.85
N GLY A 313 -2.05 -14.36 -12.94
CA GLY A 313 -2.64 -14.09 -11.64
C GLY A 313 -1.90 -13.03 -10.83
N ARG A 314 -2.38 -12.84 -9.61
CA ARG A 314 -1.74 -11.98 -8.62
C ARG A 314 -0.30 -12.43 -8.36
N GLY A 315 0.61 -11.46 -8.35
CA GLY A 315 2.04 -11.70 -8.15
C GLY A 315 2.85 -11.82 -9.42
N ASP A 316 2.18 -11.98 -10.58
CA ASP A 316 2.86 -11.86 -11.87
C ASP A 316 3.25 -10.39 -12.12
N VAL A 317 4.34 -10.19 -12.84
CA VAL A 317 4.80 -8.88 -13.28
C VAL A 317 4.80 -8.86 -14.81
N VAL A 318 4.16 -7.84 -15.36
CA VAL A 318 4.11 -7.61 -16.80
C VAL A 318 5.38 -6.89 -17.27
N GLY A 319 5.98 -7.43 -18.33
CA GLY A 319 7.01 -6.77 -19.13
C GLY A 319 6.55 -6.58 -20.56
N LYS A 320 7.22 -5.72 -21.32
CA LYS A 320 6.96 -5.49 -22.74
C LYS A 320 7.96 -6.26 -23.58
N LEU A 321 7.48 -6.97 -24.61
CA LEU A 321 8.36 -7.67 -25.55
C LEU A 321 9.18 -6.66 -26.35
N GLY A 322 10.47 -6.95 -26.50
CA GLY A 322 11.45 -6.01 -27.10
C GLY A 322 12.18 -5.12 -26.11
N GLU A 323 11.77 -5.16 -24.82
CA GLU A 323 12.47 -4.51 -23.71
C GLU A 323 13.10 -5.57 -22.79
N PRO A 324 14.05 -5.18 -21.88
CA PRO A 324 14.51 -6.08 -20.83
C PRO A 324 13.35 -6.61 -19.98
N LEU A 325 13.20 -7.94 -19.89
CA LEU A 325 12.08 -8.60 -19.24
C LEU A 325 12.21 -8.59 -17.70
N PRO A 326 11.09 -8.77 -16.95
CA PRO A 326 11.14 -8.99 -15.52
C PRO A 326 11.95 -10.23 -15.15
N LYS A 327 12.79 -10.15 -14.12
CA LYS A 327 13.71 -11.21 -13.73
C LYS A 327 13.06 -12.18 -12.78
N ILE A 328 12.92 -13.45 -13.20
CA ILE A 328 12.55 -14.54 -12.30
C ILE A 328 13.80 -14.92 -11.51
N ALA A 329 13.76 -14.80 -10.18
CA ALA A 329 14.91 -15.11 -9.34
C ALA A 329 15.08 -16.63 -9.13
N GLU A 330 16.26 -17.16 -9.40
CA GLU A 330 16.73 -18.44 -8.82
C GLU A 330 17.10 -18.23 -7.36
N GLU A 331 17.85 -17.16 -7.10
CA GLU A 331 18.18 -16.64 -5.78
C GLU A 331 18.35 -15.13 -5.84
N PHE A 332 18.22 -14.48 -4.69
CA PHE A 332 18.51 -13.05 -4.57
C PHE A 332 19.20 -12.73 -3.25
N THR A 333 20.05 -11.73 -3.29
CA THR A 333 20.74 -11.18 -2.11
C THR A 333 20.10 -9.86 -1.74
N ALA A 334 19.86 -9.66 -0.46
CA ALA A 334 19.22 -8.45 0.03
C ALA A 334 19.88 -7.95 1.32
N ARG A 335 19.85 -6.63 1.49
CA ARG A 335 20.06 -6.01 2.79
C ARG A 335 18.77 -6.10 3.56
N VAL A 336 18.80 -6.70 4.77
CA VAL A 336 17.62 -6.88 5.63
C VAL A 336 17.82 -6.20 6.97
N TYR A 337 16.71 -5.84 7.60
CA TYR A 337 16.66 -5.37 8.98
C TYR A 337 15.59 -6.18 9.73
N ILE A 338 15.99 -6.77 10.87
CA ILE A 338 15.10 -7.59 11.69
C ILE A 338 14.47 -6.71 12.75
N LEU A 339 13.17 -6.51 12.62
CA LEU A 339 12.37 -5.65 13.49
C LEU A 339 11.95 -6.34 14.78
N TRP A 340 11.63 -7.63 14.65
CA TRP A 340 11.23 -8.47 15.78
C TRP A 340 11.30 -9.94 15.40
N HIS A 341 11.81 -10.78 16.28
CA HIS A 341 11.68 -12.23 16.22
C HIS A 341 11.82 -12.81 17.64
N PRO A 342 11.02 -13.84 18.03
CA PRO A 342 11.07 -14.40 19.38
C PRO A 342 12.36 -15.17 19.68
N SER A 343 13.07 -15.62 18.65
CA SER A 343 14.30 -16.38 18.72
C SER A 343 15.33 -15.86 17.71
N MET A 344 16.44 -16.55 17.58
CA MET A 344 17.46 -16.26 16.56
C MET A 344 17.02 -16.82 15.20
N ILE A 345 17.11 -16.02 14.15
CA ILE A 345 16.91 -16.42 12.75
C ILE A 345 18.23 -17.03 12.24
N THR A 346 18.17 -18.25 11.72
CA THR A 346 19.35 -18.98 11.21
C THR A 346 19.17 -19.39 9.75
N VAL A 347 20.24 -19.86 9.12
CA VAL A 347 20.18 -20.50 7.80
C VAL A 347 19.18 -21.64 7.83
N GLY A 348 18.38 -21.77 6.77
CA GLY A 348 17.27 -22.72 6.67
C GLY A 348 15.90 -22.15 7.04
N TYR A 349 15.83 -21.05 7.77
CA TYR A 349 14.58 -20.38 8.06
C TYR A 349 13.88 -19.91 6.76
N THR A 350 12.57 -20.09 6.68
CA THR A 350 11.82 -19.93 5.43
C THR A 350 10.57 -19.06 5.65
N PRO A 351 10.75 -17.75 5.91
CA PRO A 351 9.64 -16.81 6.09
C PRO A 351 8.92 -16.52 4.78
N VAL A 352 7.75 -15.86 4.86
CA VAL A 352 7.04 -15.34 3.71
C VAL A 352 7.58 -13.94 3.35
N ILE A 353 8.05 -13.80 2.13
CA ILE A 353 8.47 -12.51 1.55
C ILE A 353 7.29 -11.91 0.80
N HIS A 354 6.91 -10.70 1.19
CA HIS A 354 5.94 -9.88 0.49
C HIS A 354 6.69 -8.82 -0.31
N ILE A 355 6.69 -8.97 -1.63
CA ILE A 355 7.33 -8.06 -2.57
C ILE A 355 6.30 -7.68 -3.65
N HIS A 356 6.20 -6.39 -4.02
CA HIS A 356 5.14 -5.87 -4.90
C HIS A 356 3.77 -6.50 -4.57
N THR A 357 3.14 -7.27 -5.46
CA THR A 357 1.86 -7.93 -5.24
C THR A 357 1.99 -9.42 -4.87
N ALA A 358 3.22 -9.96 -4.87
CA ALA A 358 3.50 -11.37 -4.56
C ALA A 358 3.74 -11.62 -3.06
N ALA A 359 3.41 -12.84 -2.63
CA ALA A 359 3.73 -13.38 -1.32
C ALA A 359 4.25 -14.81 -1.49
N VAL A 360 5.55 -15.00 -1.29
CA VAL A 360 6.23 -16.29 -1.53
C VAL A 360 7.15 -16.60 -0.37
N SER A 361 7.11 -17.85 0.12
CA SER A 361 8.09 -18.33 1.10
C SER A 361 9.47 -18.39 0.46
N CYS A 362 10.46 -17.79 1.12
CA CYS A 362 11.85 -17.78 0.66
C CYS A 362 12.77 -18.33 1.75
N LYS A 363 13.55 -19.33 1.40
CA LYS A 363 14.50 -19.95 2.31
C LYS A 363 15.76 -19.08 2.43
N ILE A 364 16.19 -18.78 3.64
CA ILE A 364 17.52 -18.22 3.90
C ILE A 364 18.54 -19.32 3.68
N VAL A 365 19.39 -19.16 2.67
CA VAL A 365 20.45 -20.12 2.34
C VAL A 365 21.82 -19.67 2.86
N GLU A 366 21.97 -18.38 3.09
CA GLU A 366 23.21 -17.81 3.63
C GLU A 366 22.92 -16.49 4.35
N ILE A 367 23.56 -16.28 5.49
CA ILE A 367 23.69 -14.98 6.13
C ILE A 367 25.13 -14.53 5.88
N VAL A 368 25.30 -13.66 4.90
CA VAL A 368 26.63 -13.27 4.40
C VAL A 368 27.39 -12.46 5.44
N SER A 369 26.72 -11.45 6.00
CA SER A 369 27.33 -10.59 7.02
C SER A 369 26.29 -9.85 7.85
N LYS A 370 26.63 -9.50 9.09
CA LYS A 370 25.93 -8.48 9.86
C LYS A 370 26.47 -7.11 9.54
N LEU A 371 25.59 -6.13 9.56
CA LEU A 371 25.88 -4.74 9.34
C LEU A 371 25.58 -3.92 10.59
N ASP A 372 26.35 -2.87 10.83
CA ASP A 372 25.94 -1.83 11.76
C ASP A 372 24.68 -1.11 11.21
N PRO A 373 23.56 -1.10 11.95
CA PRO A 373 22.32 -0.52 11.45
C PRO A 373 22.37 0.98 11.15
N ARG A 374 23.32 1.70 11.74
CA ARG A 374 23.50 3.15 11.58
C ARG A 374 24.40 3.51 10.42
N THR A 375 25.54 2.81 10.31
CA THR A 375 26.56 3.12 9.29
C THR A 375 26.45 2.26 8.04
N GLY A 376 25.80 1.10 8.14
CA GLY A 376 25.71 0.10 7.05
C GLY A 376 27.02 -0.64 6.81
N GLN A 377 28.05 -0.44 7.64
CA GLN A 377 29.33 -1.13 7.53
C GLN A 377 29.24 -2.57 8.05
N GLU A 378 30.04 -3.47 7.47
CA GLU A 378 30.13 -4.86 7.92
C GLU A 378 30.79 -4.94 9.28
N VAL A 379 30.15 -5.65 10.23
CA VAL A 379 30.64 -5.85 11.59
C VAL A 379 30.98 -7.31 11.89
N GLU A 380 30.36 -8.28 11.19
CA GLU A 380 30.58 -9.71 11.39
C GLU A 380 30.35 -10.46 10.07
N LYS A 381 31.27 -11.32 9.67
CA LYS A 381 31.14 -12.23 8.51
C LYS A 381 30.58 -13.57 8.93
N ASN A 382 29.68 -14.12 8.08
CA ASN A 382 29.09 -15.45 8.28
C ASN A 382 28.55 -15.67 9.70
N PRO A 383 27.68 -14.78 10.23
CA PRO A 383 27.17 -14.92 11.59
C PRO A 383 26.32 -16.17 11.72
N GLN A 384 26.26 -16.75 12.92
CA GLN A 384 25.42 -17.90 13.20
C GLN A 384 23.93 -17.64 13.05
N GLY A 385 23.49 -16.40 13.21
CA GLY A 385 22.11 -15.99 13.05
C GLY A 385 21.86 -14.52 13.37
N LEU A 386 20.61 -14.11 13.16
CA LEU A 386 20.14 -12.74 13.33
C LEU A 386 19.14 -12.65 14.47
N LYS A 387 19.17 -11.56 15.22
CA LYS A 387 18.25 -11.22 16.32
C LYS A 387 17.49 -9.93 16.00
N THR A 388 16.49 -9.64 16.79
CA THR A 388 15.79 -8.35 16.79
C THR A 388 16.78 -7.18 16.84
N GLY A 389 16.68 -6.23 15.90
CA GLY A 389 17.56 -5.07 15.77
C GLY A 389 18.77 -5.27 14.86
N ASP A 390 19.05 -6.50 14.40
CA ASP A 390 20.16 -6.76 13.49
C ASP A 390 19.86 -6.28 12.07
N ALA A 391 20.85 -5.67 11.42
CA ALA A 391 20.91 -5.47 9.97
C ALA A 391 21.91 -6.47 9.36
N ALA A 392 21.62 -6.99 8.18
CA ALA A 392 22.45 -8.01 7.55
C ALA A 392 22.33 -8.04 6.03
N ILE A 393 23.31 -8.68 5.40
CA ILE A 393 23.22 -9.15 4.00
C ILE A 393 22.82 -10.63 4.04
N VAL A 394 21.72 -10.96 3.39
CA VAL A 394 21.14 -12.30 3.40
C VAL A 394 20.82 -12.75 1.99
N ARG A 395 21.10 -14.04 1.69
CA ARG A 395 20.75 -14.67 0.43
C ARG A 395 19.52 -15.55 0.61
N PHE A 396 18.54 -15.36 -0.29
CA PHE A 396 17.28 -16.06 -0.29
C PHE A 396 17.09 -16.91 -1.54
N VAL A 397 16.45 -18.06 -1.37
CA VAL A 397 15.96 -18.89 -2.49
C VAL A 397 14.44 -18.98 -2.38
N PRO A 398 13.69 -18.47 -3.39
CA PRO A 398 12.24 -18.58 -3.41
C PRO A 398 11.79 -20.05 -3.56
N THR A 399 10.75 -20.45 -2.84
CA THR A 399 10.16 -21.80 -2.93
C THR A 399 9.23 -21.96 -4.13
N LYS A 400 8.82 -20.85 -4.75
CA LYS A 400 8.03 -20.77 -5.98
C LYS A 400 8.63 -19.71 -6.89
N PRO A 401 8.40 -19.76 -8.21
CA PRO A 401 8.84 -18.71 -9.12
C PRO A 401 8.40 -17.34 -8.64
N LEU A 402 9.32 -16.40 -8.61
CA LEU A 402 9.11 -15.05 -8.12
C LEU A 402 9.91 -14.05 -8.95
N VAL A 403 9.26 -12.99 -9.41
CA VAL A 403 9.96 -11.87 -10.02
C VAL A 403 10.54 -10.99 -8.94
N VAL A 404 11.82 -10.68 -9.07
CA VAL A 404 12.56 -9.79 -8.16
C VAL A 404 13.46 -8.89 -8.99
N GLU A 405 13.45 -7.59 -8.70
CA GLU A 405 14.35 -6.61 -9.34
C GLU A 405 15.28 -6.00 -8.29
N ARG A 406 16.45 -5.55 -8.73
CA ARG A 406 17.34 -4.79 -7.83
C ARG A 406 16.72 -3.43 -7.49
N PHE A 407 16.80 -3.04 -6.23
CA PHE A 407 16.30 -1.74 -5.78
C PHE A 407 16.90 -0.56 -6.55
N GLN A 408 18.18 -0.65 -6.90
CA GLN A 408 18.89 0.42 -7.63
C GLN A 408 18.40 0.60 -9.06
N ASP A 409 17.91 -0.47 -9.71
CA ASP A 409 17.45 -0.42 -11.10
C ASP A 409 16.08 0.27 -11.22
N PHE A 410 15.24 0.13 -10.18
CA PHE A 410 13.88 0.67 -10.11
C PHE A 410 13.65 1.42 -8.77
N PRO A 411 14.38 2.53 -8.55
CA PRO A 411 14.29 3.27 -7.30
C PRO A 411 12.89 3.87 -7.10
N GLY A 412 12.40 3.84 -5.86
CA GLY A 412 11.08 4.36 -5.53
C GLY A 412 9.91 3.43 -5.84
N THR A 413 10.16 2.27 -6.46
CA THR A 413 9.15 1.24 -6.74
C THR A 413 9.11 0.15 -5.67
N THR A 414 8.13 -0.74 -5.78
CA THR A 414 7.97 -1.90 -4.90
C THR A 414 8.74 -3.13 -5.38
N LEU A 415 9.37 -3.06 -6.57
CA LEU A 415 9.98 -4.21 -7.25
C LEU A 415 11.23 -4.77 -6.56
N GLY A 416 11.94 -3.92 -5.82
CA GLY A 416 13.18 -4.28 -5.12
C GLY A 416 13.14 -4.09 -3.60
N LYS A 417 11.95 -3.90 -3.03
CA LYS A 417 11.72 -3.78 -1.58
C LYS A 417 10.71 -4.81 -1.13
N PHE A 418 10.89 -5.37 0.07
CA PHE A 418 9.99 -6.39 0.58
C PHE A 418 9.83 -6.35 2.09
N ALA A 419 8.71 -6.86 2.56
CA ALA A 419 8.45 -7.18 3.95
C ALA A 419 8.70 -8.67 4.20
N ILE A 420 9.30 -9.00 5.34
CA ILE A 420 9.49 -10.36 5.84
C ILE A 420 8.40 -10.62 6.87
N ARG A 421 7.58 -11.64 6.65
CA ARG A 421 6.48 -11.97 7.55
C ARG A 421 6.52 -13.42 7.99
N ASP A 422 6.20 -13.64 9.27
CA ASP A 422 5.98 -14.95 9.86
C ASP A 422 5.07 -14.81 11.09
N MET A 423 4.43 -15.88 11.52
CA MET A 423 3.57 -15.91 12.72
C MET A 423 2.55 -14.77 12.75
N ASN A 424 1.99 -14.43 11.58
CA ASN A 424 1.07 -13.30 11.38
C ASN A 424 1.63 -11.91 11.75
N LYS A 425 2.96 -11.77 11.88
CA LYS A 425 3.64 -10.51 12.18
C LYS A 425 4.66 -10.15 11.09
N THR A 426 4.93 -8.85 10.96
CA THR A 426 6.06 -8.37 10.18
C THR A 426 7.30 -8.46 11.03
N ILE A 427 8.22 -9.35 10.65
CA ILE A 427 9.45 -9.64 11.40
C ILE A 427 10.66 -8.87 10.86
N GLY A 428 10.58 -8.35 9.65
CA GLY A 428 11.68 -7.62 9.05
C GLY A 428 11.31 -6.97 7.73
N ALA A 429 12.29 -6.28 7.19
CA ALA A 429 12.22 -5.58 5.92
C ALA A 429 13.51 -5.78 5.13
N GLY A 430 13.44 -5.70 3.79
CA GLY A 430 14.62 -5.85 2.97
C GLY A 430 14.61 -5.03 1.69
N GLN A 431 15.82 -4.80 1.17
CA GLN A 431 16.07 -4.21 -0.15
C GLN A 431 16.96 -5.14 -0.95
N VAL A 432 16.55 -5.49 -2.15
CA VAL A 432 17.28 -6.38 -3.04
C VAL A 432 18.48 -5.64 -3.62
N ILE A 433 19.65 -6.24 -3.48
CA ILE A 433 20.93 -5.71 -4.00
C ILE A 433 21.45 -6.49 -5.21
N GLU A 434 21.14 -7.80 -5.28
CA GLU A 434 21.57 -8.67 -6.37
C GLU A 434 20.50 -9.72 -6.66
N VAL A 435 20.35 -10.10 -7.92
CA VAL A 435 19.43 -11.14 -8.38
C VAL A 435 20.19 -12.07 -9.32
N LYS A 436 20.19 -13.37 -9.00
CA LYS A 436 20.57 -14.41 -9.92
C LYS A 436 19.33 -14.86 -10.66
N GLU A 437 19.31 -14.54 -11.95
CA GLU A 437 18.14 -14.73 -12.82
C GLU A 437 18.06 -16.14 -13.35
N LYS A 438 16.86 -16.70 -13.30
CA LYS A 438 16.51 -17.93 -14.03
C LYS A 438 16.31 -17.59 -15.52
N LYS A 439 17.07 -18.24 -16.39
CA LYS A 439 16.91 -18.08 -17.83
C LYS A 439 15.56 -18.65 -18.27
N ILE A 440 14.85 -17.88 -19.08
CA ILE A 440 13.59 -18.28 -19.74
C ILE A 440 13.76 -18.16 -21.26
N GLU A 441 13.11 -19.04 -22.00
CA GLU A 441 13.02 -18.96 -23.45
C GLU A 441 11.64 -18.47 -23.84
N VAL A 442 11.55 -17.21 -24.23
CA VAL A 442 10.29 -16.62 -24.72
C VAL A 442 10.08 -17.09 -26.15
N LYS A 443 9.00 -17.83 -26.39
CA LYS A 443 8.59 -18.32 -27.72
C LYS A 443 7.68 -17.32 -28.42
#